data_c69dcfb3d2e0955013727a74219472d8
#
_entry.id   c69dcfb3d2e0955013727a74219472d8
#
_cell.length_a   1.000
_cell.length_b   1.000
_cell.length_c   1.000
_cell.angle_alpha   90.00
_cell.angle_beta   90.00
_cell.angle_gamma   90.00
#
_symmetry.space_group_name_H-M   'P 1'
#
loop_
_entity.id
_entity.type
_entity.pdbx_description
1 polymer ?
#
loop_
_entity_poly.entity_id
_entity_poly.type
_entity_poly.pdbx_seq_one_letter_code
_entity_poly.pdbx_strand_id
1 'polypeptide(L)'
;MLDRSDVPLARYTTLGLGGPARRLLTCVDETEVVAAVRAADAAREPLLVLGGGSNVVLPDAGWPGTVVRIASRGVDFLPAGPGRVTVRAQAGEDWDPLVALTVTEGLAGFECLSGVPGLVGGTPVQNVGA
;
A
#
# COMPACT_ATOMS: atom_id res chain seq x y z
N MET A 1 15.32 -1.20 0.47
CA MET A 1 14.51 -2.22 1.20
C MET A 1 15.00 -2.38 2.63
N LEU A 2 14.12 -2.28 3.61
CA LEU A 2 14.42 -2.55 5.02
C LEU A 2 13.88 -3.94 5.38
N ASP A 3 14.77 -4.81 5.91
CA ASP A 3 14.46 -6.19 6.27
C ASP A 3 14.54 -6.37 7.80
N ARG A 4 13.48 -6.90 8.39
CA ARG A 4 13.37 -7.13 9.85
C ARG A 4 12.67 -8.45 10.13
N SER A 5 13.08 -9.14 11.19
CA SER A 5 12.49 -10.41 11.65
C SER A 5 11.66 -10.20 12.92
N ASP A 6 10.69 -11.07 13.13
CA ASP A 6 9.84 -11.16 14.33
C ASP A 6 9.16 -9.83 14.71
N VAL A 7 8.66 -9.12 13.68
CA VAL A 7 8.05 -7.79 13.86
C VAL A 7 6.56 -7.93 14.17
N PRO A 8 6.06 -7.36 15.29
CA PRO A 8 4.64 -7.34 15.60
C PRO A 8 3.84 -6.58 14.52
N LEU A 9 2.94 -7.28 13.82
CA LEU A 9 2.13 -6.72 12.72
C LEU A 9 1.05 -5.77 13.24
N ALA A 10 0.65 -5.87 14.50
CA ALA A 10 -0.28 -4.94 15.14
C ALA A 10 0.10 -3.46 14.96
N ARG A 11 1.41 -3.15 14.83
CA ARG A 11 1.90 -1.79 14.56
C ARG A 11 1.62 -1.29 13.15
N TYR A 12 1.18 -2.17 12.26
CA TYR A 12 0.96 -1.90 10.84
C TYR A 12 -0.48 -2.16 10.41
N THR A 13 -1.39 -2.35 11.37
CA THR A 13 -2.83 -2.53 11.11
C THR A 13 -3.63 -1.46 11.86
N THR A 14 -4.70 -0.99 11.25
CA THR A 14 -5.59 0.03 11.86
C THR A 14 -6.27 -0.50 13.11
N LEU A 15 -6.60 -1.78 13.14
CA LEU A 15 -7.21 -2.42 14.31
C LEU A 15 -6.22 -2.67 15.46
N GLY A 16 -4.91 -2.50 15.23
CA GLY A 16 -3.89 -2.79 16.24
C GLY A 16 -3.79 -4.29 16.58
N LEU A 17 -4.21 -5.16 15.67
CA LEU A 17 -4.19 -6.62 15.81
C LEU A 17 -3.17 -7.24 14.87
N GLY A 18 -2.55 -8.33 15.30
CA GLY A 18 -1.61 -9.12 14.52
C GLY A 18 -0.32 -9.43 15.28
N GLY A 19 -0.03 -10.71 15.39
CA GLY A 19 1.21 -11.23 15.98
C GLY A 19 2.43 -10.97 15.09
N PRO A 20 3.58 -11.63 15.38
CA PRO A 20 4.84 -11.36 14.69
C PRO A 20 4.81 -11.85 13.23
N ALA A 21 5.36 -11.05 12.33
CA ALA A 21 5.79 -11.53 11.02
C ALA A 21 7.14 -12.20 11.15
N ARG A 22 7.31 -13.40 10.60
CA ARG A 22 8.62 -14.04 10.55
C ARG A 22 9.65 -13.13 9.86
N ARG A 23 9.23 -12.48 8.78
CA ARG A 23 10.02 -11.50 8.04
C ARG A 23 9.16 -10.35 7.53
N LEU A 24 9.56 -9.13 7.75
CA LEU A 24 8.92 -7.92 7.22
C LEU A 24 9.90 -7.17 6.32
N LEU A 25 9.57 -7.09 5.04
CA LEU A 25 10.30 -6.29 4.05
C LEU A 25 9.54 -4.99 3.79
N THR A 26 10.14 -3.85 4.10
CA THR A 26 9.57 -2.55 3.70
C THR A 26 10.23 -2.13 2.40
N CYS A 27 9.44 -2.10 1.33
CA CYS A 27 9.86 -1.81 -0.03
C CYS A 27 9.47 -0.38 -0.41
N VAL A 28 10.44 0.40 -0.87
CA VAL A 28 10.28 1.82 -1.18
C VAL A 28 10.18 2.11 -2.69
N ASP A 29 10.36 1.08 -3.53
CA ASP A 29 10.22 1.16 -4.98
C ASP A 29 9.71 -0.16 -5.57
N GLU A 30 9.34 -0.12 -6.85
CA GLU A 30 8.81 -1.27 -7.59
C GLU A 30 9.83 -2.40 -7.71
N THR A 31 11.11 -2.08 -7.91
CA THR A 31 12.17 -3.07 -8.07
C THR A 31 12.31 -3.93 -6.82
N GLU A 32 12.27 -3.31 -5.65
CA GLU A 32 12.31 -3.98 -4.34
C GLU A 32 11.09 -4.88 -4.13
N VAL A 33 9.88 -4.42 -4.51
CA VAL A 33 8.66 -5.21 -4.42
C VAL A 33 8.75 -6.46 -5.30
N VAL A 34 9.13 -6.29 -6.57
CA VAL A 34 9.27 -7.39 -7.52
C VAL A 34 10.32 -8.40 -7.04
N ALA A 35 11.47 -7.92 -6.54
CA ALA A 35 12.52 -8.79 -6.01
C ALA A 35 12.04 -9.59 -4.80
N ALA A 36 11.32 -8.96 -3.87
CA ALA A 36 10.78 -9.61 -2.67
C ALA A 36 9.74 -10.69 -3.03
N VAL A 37 8.81 -10.39 -3.94
CA VAL A 37 7.79 -11.35 -4.40
C VAL A 37 8.45 -12.54 -5.09
N ARG A 38 9.37 -12.30 -6.04
CA ARG A 38 10.07 -13.38 -6.74
C ARG A 38 10.88 -14.28 -5.80
N ALA A 39 11.50 -13.69 -4.77
CA ALA A 39 12.25 -14.47 -3.78
C ALA A 39 11.32 -15.37 -2.95
N ALA A 40 10.16 -14.88 -2.52
CA ALA A 40 9.17 -15.65 -1.79
C ALA A 40 8.59 -16.79 -2.65
N ASP A 41 8.26 -16.49 -3.92
CA ASP A 41 7.75 -17.49 -4.88
C ASP A 41 8.78 -18.61 -5.12
N ALA A 42 10.04 -18.26 -5.35
CA ALA A 42 11.11 -19.23 -5.56
C ALA A 42 11.34 -20.12 -4.33
N ALA A 43 11.18 -19.56 -3.14
CA ALA A 43 11.27 -20.29 -1.87
C ALA A 43 9.98 -21.05 -1.51
N ARG A 44 8.89 -20.88 -2.27
CA ARG A 44 7.53 -21.36 -1.93
C ARG A 44 7.11 -20.94 -0.53
N GLU A 45 7.47 -19.74 -0.14
CA GLU A 45 7.19 -19.17 1.17
C GLU A 45 5.85 -18.43 1.18
N PRO A 46 5.04 -18.54 2.26
CA PRO A 46 3.82 -17.75 2.39
C PRO A 46 4.14 -16.25 2.29
N LEU A 47 3.45 -15.57 1.38
CA LEU A 47 3.63 -14.14 1.13
C LEU A 47 2.36 -13.37 1.48
N LEU A 48 2.52 -12.25 2.20
CA LEU A 48 1.47 -11.26 2.43
C LEU A 48 1.95 -9.90 1.91
N VAL A 49 1.18 -9.28 1.02
CA VAL A 49 1.41 -7.88 0.62
C VAL A 49 0.57 -6.99 1.53
N LEU A 50 1.23 -6.07 2.21
CA LEU A 50 0.61 -5.16 3.18
C LEU A 50 0.74 -3.71 2.74
N GLY A 51 -0.39 -3.03 2.59
CA GLY A 51 -0.47 -1.59 2.41
C GLY A 51 -0.57 -0.84 3.74
N GLY A 52 -1.58 0.02 3.88
CA GLY A 52 -1.85 0.79 5.11
C GLY A 52 -2.43 -0.02 6.26
N GLY A 53 -2.80 -1.29 6.04
CA GLY A 53 -3.37 -2.15 7.08
C GLY A 53 -4.78 -1.79 7.54
N SER A 54 -5.52 -1.03 6.71
CA SER A 54 -6.89 -0.59 7.03
C SER A 54 -7.97 -1.64 6.73
N ASN A 55 -7.65 -2.63 5.89
CA ASN A 55 -8.60 -3.65 5.43
C ASN A 55 -8.03 -5.07 5.63
N VAL A 56 -7.42 -5.33 6.77
CA VAL A 56 -6.82 -6.63 7.10
C VAL A 56 -7.00 -6.94 8.57
N VAL A 57 -7.28 -8.22 8.87
CA VAL A 57 -7.26 -8.78 10.21
C VAL A 57 -6.23 -9.90 10.24
N LEU A 58 -5.24 -9.78 11.12
CA LEU A 58 -4.14 -10.72 11.23
C LEU A 58 -4.21 -11.46 12.57
N PRO A 59 -3.91 -12.78 12.58
CA PRO A 59 -4.02 -13.58 13.80
C PRO A 59 -2.91 -13.23 14.81
N ASP A 60 -3.16 -13.50 16.08
CA ASP A 60 -2.17 -13.33 17.16
C ASP A 60 -0.95 -14.23 16.99
N ALA A 61 -1.11 -15.39 16.33
CA ALA A 61 0.01 -16.25 15.94
C ALA A 61 0.95 -15.61 14.91
N GLY A 62 0.54 -14.51 14.30
CA GLY A 62 1.33 -13.77 13.31
C GLY A 62 1.29 -14.39 11.91
N TRP A 63 2.30 -14.05 11.11
CA TRP A 63 2.44 -14.52 9.73
C TRP A 63 3.70 -15.38 9.59
N PRO A 64 3.60 -16.65 9.17
CA PRO A 64 4.72 -17.60 9.19
C PRO A 64 5.69 -17.42 8.01
N GLY A 65 5.47 -16.45 7.15
CA GLY A 65 6.27 -16.17 5.95
C GLY A 65 6.76 -14.74 5.86
N THR A 66 6.93 -14.27 4.62
CA THR A 66 7.36 -12.91 4.32
C THR A 66 6.16 -11.99 4.19
N VAL A 67 6.22 -10.83 4.86
CA VAL A 67 5.30 -9.71 4.68
C VAL A 67 6.03 -8.63 3.88
N VAL A 68 5.50 -8.26 2.73
CA VAL A 68 6.00 -7.15 1.89
C VAL A 68 5.13 -5.93 2.17
N ARG A 69 5.68 -4.97 2.91
CA ARG A 69 5.04 -3.68 3.18
C ARG A 69 5.37 -2.71 2.06
N ILE A 70 4.34 -2.20 1.41
CA ILE A 70 4.46 -1.19 0.34
C ILE A 70 4.66 0.19 0.98
N ALA A 71 5.78 0.85 0.63
CA ALA A 71 6.15 2.17 1.14
C ALA A 71 6.73 3.08 0.03
N SER A 72 6.43 2.77 -1.24
CA SER A 72 6.82 3.59 -2.39
C SER A 72 6.10 4.93 -2.37
N ARG A 73 6.80 6.01 -2.75
CA ARG A 73 6.26 7.38 -2.75
C ARG A 73 6.55 8.07 -4.08
N GLY A 74 5.65 8.94 -4.49
CA GLY A 74 5.75 9.78 -5.67
C GLY A 74 4.41 9.96 -6.37
N VAL A 75 4.15 11.20 -6.83
CA VAL A 75 2.97 11.57 -7.60
C VAL A 75 3.41 12.43 -8.78
N ASP A 76 2.99 12.03 -9.97
CA ASP A 76 3.21 12.75 -11.22
C ASP A 76 1.89 13.19 -11.85
N PHE A 77 1.85 14.39 -12.40
CA PHE A 77 0.74 14.91 -13.19
C PHE A 77 1.16 14.98 -14.65
N LEU A 78 0.53 14.21 -15.50
CA LEU A 78 0.88 14.06 -16.92
C LEU A 78 -0.26 14.58 -17.80
N PRO A 79 0.01 15.43 -18.80
CA PRO A 79 -1.01 15.84 -19.76
C PRO A 79 -1.65 14.62 -20.44
N ALA A 80 -2.99 14.61 -20.53
CA ALA A 80 -3.76 13.51 -21.14
C ALA A 80 -4.77 14.00 -22.19
N GLY A 81 -4.45 15.11 -22.86
CA GLY A 81 -5.28 15.77 -23.86
C GLY A 81 -6.02 17.01 -23.32
N PRO A 82 -6.85 17.67 -24.12
CA PRO A 82 -7.54 18.90 -23.74
C PRO A 82 -8.39 18.72 -22.48
N GLY A 83 -8.10 19.49 -21.43
CA GLY A 83 -8.84 19.49 -20.17
C GLY A 83 -8.71 18.18 -19.35
N ARG A 84 -7.71 17.34 -19.65
CA ARG A 84 -7.47 16.09 -18.93
C ARG A 84 -6.03 15.96 -18.42
N VAL A 85 -5.90 15.40 -17.24
CA VAL A 85 -4.63 15.08 -16.59
C VAL A 85 -4.66 13.63 -16.12
N THR A 86 -3.61 12.87 -16.44
CA THR A 86 -3.38 11.56 -15.81
C THR A 86 -2.57 11.78 -14.53
N VAL A 87 -3.11 11.34 -13.41
CA VAL A 87 -2.39 11.30 -12.14
C VAL A 87 -1.76 9.92 -12.01
N ARG A 88 -0.43 9.87 -11.94
CA ARG A 88 0.33 8.65 -11.65
C ARG A 88 0.81 8.74 -10.21
N ALA A 89 0.32 7.89 -9.34
CA ALA A 89 0.74 7.83 -7.95
C ALA A 89 1.34 6.46 -7.60
N GLN A 90 2.36 6.46 -6.77
CA GLN A 90 2.96 5.23 -6.24
C GLN A 90 1.98 4.54 -5.28
N ALA A 91 2.02 3.20 -5.27
CA ALA A 91 1.09 2.38 -4.49
C ALA A 91 1.13 2.63 -2.98
N GLY A 92 2.26 3.12 -2.47
CA GLY A 92 2.47 3.43 -1.06
C GLY A 92 2.09 4.87 -0.67
N GLU A 93 1.58 5.69 -1.60
CA GLU A 93 1.02 7.01 -1.25
C GLU A 93 -0.25 6.88 -0.41
N ASP A 94 -0.45 7.84 0.49
CA ASP A 94 -1.67 7.91 1.28
C ASP A 94 -2.83 8.42 0.39
N TRP A 95 -3.98 7.74 0.45
CA TRP A 95 -5.09 8.02 -0.47
C TRP A 95 -5.70 9.41 -0.26
N ASP A 96 -6.08 9.75 0.97
CA ASP A 96 -6.79 11.02 1.23
C ASP A 96 -5.92 12.26 0.97
N PRO A 97 -4.62 12.29 1.33
CA PRO A 97 -3.70 13.33 0.89
C PRO A 97 -3.56 13.46 -0.63
N LEU A 98 -3.61 12.34 -1.39
CA LEU A 98 -3.63 12.39 -2.84
C LEU A 98 -4.90 13.06 -3.37
N VAL A 99 -6.06 12.73 -2.81
CA VAL A 99 -7.34 13.38 -3.16
C VAL A 99 -7.25 14.90 -2.89
N ALA A 100 -6.77 15.30 -1.72
CA ALA A 100 -6.60 16.70 -1.37
C ALA A 100 -5.64 17.43 -2.34
N LEU A 101 -4.56 16.77 -2.74
CA LEU A 101 -3.61 17.30 -3.71
C LEU A 101 -4.28 17.53 -5.08
N THR A 102 -5.06 16.57 -5.59
CA THR A 102 -5.77 16.74 -6.88
C THR A 102 -6.77 17.90 -6.84
N VAL A 103 -7.46 18.10 -5.73
CA VAL A 103 -8.37 19.25 -5.53
C VAL A 103 -7.59 20.57 -5.53
N THR A 104 -6.44 20.62 -4.86
CA THR A 104 -5.57 21.80 -4.82
C THR A 104 -5.04 22.18 -6.21
N GLU A 105 -4.77 21.17 -7.05
CA GLU A 105 -4.36 21.35 -8.45
C GLU A 105 -5.55 21.68 -9.39
N GLY A 106 -6.75 21.84 -8.86
CA GLY A 106 -7.96 22.18 -9.63
C GLY A 106 -8.48 21.03 -10.49
N LEU A 107 -8.13 19.79 -10.16
CA LEU A 107 -8.55 18.59 -10.86
C LEU A 107 -9.82 18.01 -10.23
N ALA A 108 -10.80 17.65 -11.06
CA ALA A 108 -12.04 16.98 -10.65
C ALA A 108 -11.99 15.48 -10.93
N GLY A 109 -12.71 14.69 -10.11
CA GLY A 109 -12.93 13.26 -10.32
C GLY A 109 -12.59 12.38 -9.11
N PHE A 110 -11.78 12.85 -8.17
CA PHE A 110 -11.44 12.09 -6.96
C PHE A 110 -12.07 12.65 -5.67
N GLU A 111 -12.61 13.86 -5.71
CA GLU A 111 -13.13 14.60 -4.55
C GLU A 111 -14.20 13.83 -3.76
N CYS A 112 -15.04 13.06 -4.45
CA CYS A 112 -16.09 12.24 -3.83
C CYS A 112 -15.54 11.00 -3.09
N LEU A 113 -14.26 10.67 -3.29
CA LEU A 113 -13.58 9.53 -2.66
C LEU A 113 -12.70 9.94 -1.48
N SER A 114 -12.81 11.20 -1.03
CA SER A 114 -12.13 11.67 0.18
C SER A 114 -12.63 10.92 1.41
N GLY A 115 -11.73 10.70 2.37
CA GLY A 115 -12.01 9.99 3.61
C GLY A 115 -11.91 8.47 3.52
N VAL A 116 -11.67 7.90 2.34
CA VAL A 116 -11.37 6.46 2.22
C VAL A 116 -10.00 6.17 2.84
N PRO A 117 -9.91 5.28 3.84
CA PRO A 117 -8.65 5.01 4.52
C PRO A 117 -7.72 4.11 3.70
N GLY A 118 -6.42 4.28 3.91
CA GLY A 118 -5.41 3.39 3.33
C GLY A 118 -4.54 4.05 2.28
N LEU A 119 -3.87 3.21 1.49
CA LEU A 119 -2.91 3.61 0.48
C LEU A 119 -3.49 3.49 -0.94
N VAL A 120 -2.94 4.25 -1.87
CA VAL A 120 -3.32 4.29 -3.29
C VAL A 120 -3.40 2.89 -3.90
N GLY A 121 -2.39 2.04 -3.68
CA GLY A 121 -2.38 0.67 -4.22
C GLY A 121 -3.45 -0.25 -3.64
N GLY A 122 -3.94 0.03 -2.43
CA GLY A 122 -5.02 -0.73 -1.79
C GLY A 122 -6.42 -0.27 -2.21
N THR A 123 -6.56 0.98 -2.62
CA THR A 123 -7.86 1.59 -2.93
C THR A 123 -8.68 0.83 -3.99
N PRO A 124 -8.13 0.39 -5.13
CA PRO A 124 -8.91 -0.38 -6.10
C PRO A 124 -9.19 -1.83 -5.69
N VAL A 125 -8.56 -2.32 -4.63
CA VAL A 125 -8.73 -3.70 -4.13
C VAL A 125 -9.88 -3.80 -3.13
N GLN A 126 -10.23 -2.71 -2.46
CA GLN A 126 -11.37 -2.63 -1.53
C GLN A 126 -12.62 -2.08 -2.24
N ASN A 127 -13.80 -2.21 -1.61
CA ASN A 127 -15.06 -1.69 -2.12
C ASN A 127 -15.14 -0.16 -2.01
N VAL A 128 -14.31 0.56 -2.75
CA VAL A 128 -14.18 2.01 -2.67
C VAL A 128 -15.40 2.77 -3.22
N GLY A 129 -16.19 2.14 -4.07
CA GLY A 129 -17.39 2.72 -4.68
C GLY A 129 -18.71 2.11 -4.21
N ALA A 130 -18.71 1.35 -3.12
CA ALA A 130 -19.91 0.67 -2.60
C ALA A 130 -20.70 1.56 -1.66
#